data_2f607dc7e8f9d0d549711f9191e1517e
#
_entry.id   2f607dc7e8f9d0d549711f9191e1517e
#
_cell.length_a   1.000
_cell.length_b   1.000
_cell.length_c   1.000
_cell.angle_alpha   90.00
_cell.angle_beta   90.00
_cell.angle_gamma   90.00
#
_symmetry.space_group_name_H-M   'P 1'
#
loop_
_entity.id
_entity.type
_entity.pdbx_description
1 polymer ?
#
loop_
_entity_poly.entity_id
_entity_poly.type
_entity_poly.pdbx_seq_one_letter_code
_entity_poly.pdbx_strand_id
1 'polypeptide(L)'
;LQDYNDGDELPESLLNFRPDIKGTLWYLGDGLIEFQPDERLENGNSYKAEFSLGKLIAIPNELKEFSFDFEVLPMDFTVHQGNVSISGKTDAITVSGRIRSSDYIEMNALESYFSLESAYESPKFSIEESGKNSYTYRILDIEQQDERYNIELIWNGRADRIDQKGSQEIVIPGKNDFDLLNVVVEQGVDQHIRMDFSAAVDPQQNLEGLIYLSNYSNFRLRKAGNQVFLYPQTRISGEWELNLEAGISNQAGRKLGENQSFTLAMDALPPEVQFLSSGYILPNSEGLFLPFRAVSLKAVDLYVYKVFSNNIPQFLQRNVGNSTYS
;
A
#
# COMPACT_ATOMS: atom_id res chain seq x y z
N LEU A 1 -16.06 40.32 8.75
CA LEU A 1 -16.15 39.40 7.62
C LEU A 1 -17.31 39.71 6.66
N GLN A 2 -18.15 40.69 6.98
CA GLN A 2 -19.29 41.08 6.10
C GLN A 2 -18.84 41.73 4.76
N ASP A 3 -17.58 42.16 4.67
CA ASP A 3 -17.00 42.81 3.50
C ASP A 3 -16.23 41.88 2.56
N TYR A 4 -16.14 40.58 2.90
CA TYR A 4 -15.41 39.58 2.12
C TYR A 4 -16.36 38.50 1.57
N ASN A 5 -16.14 38.10 0.32
CA ASN A 5 -16.84 37.01 -0.33
C ASN A 5 -16.02 35.71 -0.27
N ASP A 6 -16.66 34.57 -0.47
CA ASP A 6 -16.00 33.31 -0.61
C ASP A 6 -14.97 33.35 -1.75
N GLY A 7 -13.71 32.98 -1.45
CA GLY A 7 -12.57 33.03 -2.35
C GLY A 7 -11.82 34.38 -2.39
N ASP A 8 -12.18 35.36 -1.54
CA ASP A 8 -11.43 36.61 -1.46
C ASP A 8 -10.10 36.44 -0.69
N GLU A 9 -9.05 37.09 -1.19
CA GLU A 9 -7.76 37.19 -0.53
C GLU A 9 -7.82 38.17 0.63
N LEU A 10 -7.30 37.75 1.80
CA LEU A 10 -7.23 38.57 2.98
C LEU A 10 -5.84 39.21 3.13
N PRO A 11 -5.75 40.38 3.80
CA PRO A 11 -4.47 41.05 4.03
C PRO A 11 -3.48 40.16 4.80
N GLU A 12 -2.25 40.04 4.32
CA GLU A 12 -1.16 39.29 4.99
C GLU A 12 -0.93 39.72 6.44
N SER A 13 -1.17 41.00 6.75
CA SER A 13 -0.97 41.56 8.10
C SER A 13 -1.91 40.99 9.16
N LEU A 14 -2.86 40.15 8.80
CA LEU A 14 -3.80 39.50 9.71
C LEU A 14 -3.19 38.30 10.42
N LEU A 15 -2.27 37.60 9.77
CA LEU A 15 -1.65 36.38 10.29
C LEU A 15 -0.12 36.51 10.20
N ASN A 16 0.55 36.39 11.33
CA ASN A 16 1.99 36.43 11.42
C ASN A 16 2.50 35.11 12.00
N PHE A 17 3.62 34.63 11.47
CA PHE A 17 4.27 33.41 11.94
C PHE A 17 5.66 33.70 12.49
N ARG A 18 6.08 32.89 13.45
CA ARG A 18 7.46 32.86 13.97
C ARG A 18 7.94 31.41 14.09
N PRO A 19 8.95 30.96 13.30
CA PRO A 19 9.61 31.66 12.17
C PRO A 19 8.63 32.15 11.11
N ASP A 20 9.07 33.13 10.29
CA ASP A 20 8.26 33.71 9.21
C ASP A 20 7.89 32.67 8.16
N ILE A 21 6.62 32.66 7.75
CA ILE A 21 6.10 31.81 6.69
C ILE A 21 5.43 32.74 5.66
N LYS A 22 5.91 32.68 4.41
CA LYS A 22 5.27 33.36 3.29
C LYS A 22 4.13 32.54 2.75
N GLY A 23 3.06 33.21 2.35
CA GLY A 23 1.89 32.54 1.80
C GLY A 23 0.70 33.48 1.68
N THR A 24 -0.39 32.98 1.19
CA THR A 24 -1.63 33.73 0.95
C THR A 24 -2.73 33.29 1.89
N LEU A 25 -3.48 34.27 2.41
CA LEU A 25 -4.60 34.05 3.32
C LEU A 25 -5.91 34.22 2.56
N TRP A 26 -6.78 33.20 2.59
CA TRP A 26 -8.05 33.17 1.88
C TRP A 26 -9.24 33.13 2.82
N TYR A 27 -10.32 33.84 2.46
CA TYR A 27 -11.62 33.67 3.10
C TYR A 27 -12.46 32.67 2.29
N LEU A 28 -12.85 31.56 2.92
CA LEU A 28 -13.62 30.47 2.28
C LEU A 28 -15.11 30.47 2.67
N GLY A 29 -15.65 31.62 3.11
CA GLY A 29 -17.03 31.70 3.56
C GLY A 29 -17.25 31.15 4.98
N ASP A 30 -18.44 31.38 5.53
CA ASP A 30 -18.91 30.87 6.84
C ASP A 30 -17.92 31.05 8.02
N GLY A 31 -17.05 32.06 7.93
CA GLY A 31 -16.04 32.33 8.96
C GLY A 31 -14.78 31.46 8.87
N LEU A 32 -14.64 30.66 7.83
CA LEU A 32 -13.45 29.85 7.57
C LEU A 32 -12.37 30.69 6.88
N ILE A 33 -11.17 30.65 7.42
CA ILE A 33 -9.98 31.31 6.87
C ILE A 33 -8.92 30.22 6.66
N GLU A 34 -8.35 30.17 5.46
CA GLU A 34 -7.29 29.24 5.09
C GLU A 34 -6.03 30.00 4.76
N PHE A 35 -4.91 29.56 5.33
CA PHE A 35 -3.58 30.03 4.95
C PHE A 35 -2.90 28.99 4.08
N GLN A 36 -2.48 29.39 2.89
CA GLN A 36 -1.74 28.57 1.95
C GLN A 36 -0.29 29.08 1.91
N PRO A 37 0.69 28.31 2.45
CA PRO A 37 2.09 28.69 2.36
C PRO A 37 2.58 28.55 0.91
N ASP A 38 3.48 29.47 0.50
CA ASP A 38 4.10 29.46 -0.85
C ASP A 38 5.04 28.28 -1.02
N GLU A 39 5.70 27.88 0.06
CA GLU A 39 6.63 26.75 0.10
C GLU A 39 6.23 25.77 1.18
N ARG A 40 6.66 24.54 1.02
CA ARG A 40 6.44 23.52 2.04
C ARG A 40 7.18 23.89 3.31
N LEU A 41 6.51 23.72 4.45
CA LEU A 41 7.13 23.99 5.75
C LEU A 41 8.20 22.93 6.07
N GLU A 42 9.27 23.37 6.72
CA GLU A 42 10.35 22.47 7.11
C GLU A 42 9.88 21.49 8.19
N ASN A 43 10.14 20.22 7.97
CA ASN A 43 9.81 19.15 8.91
C ASN A 43 10.54 19.32 10.24
N GLY A 44 9.84 19.03 11.35
CA GLY A 44 10.37 19.12 12.70
C GLY A 44 10.50 20.53 13.25
N ASN A 45 10.08 21.55 12.50
CA ASN A 45 10.09 22.93 13.00
C ASN A 45 8.79 23.27 13.73
N SER A 46 8.95 24.03 14.81
CA SER A 46 7.84 24.61 15.58
C SER A 46 7.59 26.04 15.14
N TYR A 47 6.35 26.39 15.00
CA TYR A 47 5.89 27.71 14.58
C TYR A 47 4.88 28.25 15.57
N LYS A 48 4.95 29.56 15.79
CA LYS A 48 3.92 30.30 16.51
C LYS A 48 3.15 31.16 15.52
N ALA A 49 1.83 31.02 15.49
CA ALA A 49 0.92 31.82 14.70
C ALA A 49 0.25 32.88 15.58
N GLU A 50 0.20 34.14 15.11
CA GLU A 50 -0.47 35.26 15.78
C GLU A 50 -1.49 35.86 14.79
N PHE A 51 -2.77 35.67 15.07
CA PHE A 51 -3.87 36.12 14.23
C PHE A 51 -4.56 37.35 14.83
N SER A 52 -4.57 38.45 14.07
CA SER A 52 -5.15 39.74 14.47
C SER A 52 -6.63 39.83 14.16
N LEU A 53 -7.48 39.08 14.86
CA LEU A 53 -8.92 38.99 14.63
C LEU A 53 -9.63 40.35 14.78
N GLY A 54 -9.14 41.21 15.62
CA GLY A 54 -9.66 42.58 15.84
C GLY A 54 -9.56 43.51 14.62
N LYS A 55 -8.75 43.14 13.59
CA LYS A 55 -8.71 43.86 12.31
C LYS A 55 -9.83 43.48 11.35
N LEU A 56 -10.46 42.31 11.55
CA LEU A 56 -11.54 41.79 10.70
C LEU A 56 -12.93 42.05 11.28
N ILE A 57 -13.08 41.97 12.59
CA ILE A 57 -14.37 42.10 13.25
C ILE A 57 -14.25 42.93 14.53
N ALA A 58 -15.35 43.63 14.89
CA ALA A 58 -15.43 44.37 16.12
C ALA A 58 -15.67 43.44 17.31
N ILE A 59 -14.69 43.25 18.15
CA ILE A 59 -14.71 42.35 19.31
C ILE A 59 -14.05 42.99 20.53
N PRO A 60 -14.30 42.48 21.76
CA PRO A 60 -13.63 42.90 22.96
C PRO A 60 -12.10 42.84 22.82
N ASN A 61 -11.38 43.78 23.51
CA ASN A 61 -9.94 43.89 23.38
C ASN A 61 -9.18 42.59 23.72
N GLU A 62 -9.71 41.80 24.63
CA GLU A 62 -9.13 40.54 25.09
C GLU A 62 -9.14 39.42 24.00
N LEU A 63 -9.97 39.59 22.99
CA LEU A 63 -10.12 38.60 21.88
C LEU A 63 -9.56 39.09 20.54
N LYS A 64 -8.95 40.30 20.52
CA LYS A 64 -8.45 40.94 19.29
C LYS A 64 -7.28 40.18 18.67
N GLU A 65 -6.49 39.50 19.49
CA GLU A 65 -5.34 38.72 19.07
C GLU A 65 -5.51 37.29 19.55
N PHE A 66 -5.34 36.37 18.64
CA PHE A 66 -5.36 34.94 18.91
C PHE A 66 -4.02 34.35 18.52
N SER A 67 -3.40 33.57 19.40
CA SER A 67 -2.13 32.91 19.11
C SER A 67 -2.20 31.42 19.41
N PHE A 68 -1.53 30.64 18.59
CA PHE A 68 -1.36 29.21 18.80
C PHE A 68 0.01 28.76 18.29
N ASP A 69 0.49 27.68 18.87
CA ASP A 69 1.72 27.04 18.45
C ASP A 69 1.38 25.76 17.71
N PHE A 70 2.14 25.44 16.66
CA PHE A 70 2.05 24.16 15.97
C PHE A 70 3.45 23.69 15.58
N GLU A 71 3.59 22.41 15.41
CA GLU A 71 4.82 21.76 14.99
C GLU A 71 4.56 20.96 13.72
N VAL A 72 5.44 21.11 12.74
CA VAL A 72 5.46 20.24 11.57
C VAL A 72 6.09 18.92 11.98
N LEU A 73 5.41 17.82 11.75
CA LEU A 73 5.92 16.50 12.10
C LEU A 73 7.31 16.28 11.48
N PRO A 74 8.25 15.74 12.24
CA PRO A 74 9.57 15.40 11.72
C PRO A 74 9.42 14.39 10.59
N MET A 75 10.27 14.52 9.57
CA MET A 75 10.35 13.52 8.53
C MET A 75 10.89 12.22 9.09
N ASP A 76 10.24 11.13 8.77
CA ASP A 76 10.63 9.78 9.15
C ASP A 76 10.34 8.80 8.01
N PHE A 77 11.08 7.70 7.95
CA PHE A 77 10.76 6.60 7.04
C PHE A 77 11.08 5.24 7.66
N THR A 78 10.40 4.23 7.20
CA THR A 78 10.63 2.83 7.58
C THR A 78 10.98 2.00 6.35
N VAL A 79 11.95 1.11 6.49
CA VAL A 79 12.35 0.17 5.45
C VAL A 79 11.84 -1.22 5.82
N HIS A 80 11.03 -1.80 4.95
CA HIS A 80 10.51 -3.15 5.11
C HIS A 80 11.22 -4.07 4.15
N GLN A 81 11.75 -5.16 4.70
CA GLN A 81 12.36 -6.21 3.89
C GLN A 81 11.33 -6.74 2.90
N GLY A 82 11.80 -6.85 1.69
CA GLY A 82 11.05 -7.48 0.64
C GLY A 82 11.46 -8.91 0.41
N ASN A 83 11.05 -9.36 -0.73
CA ASN A 83 11.18 -10.73 -1.16
C ASN A 83 12.39 -10.89 -2.08
N VAL A 84 13.16 -11.93 -1.87
CA VAL A 84 14.11 -12.46 -2.86
C VAL A 84 13.30 -13.30 -3.84
N SER A 85 13.43 -13.03 -5.12
CA SER A 85 12.79 -13.80 -6.18
C SER A 85 13.81 -14.23 -7.23
N ILE A 86 13.68 -15.46 -7.72
CA ILE A 86 14.50 -16.01 -8.79
C ILE A 86 13.59 -16.29 -9.98
N SER A 87 13.95 -15.73 -11.14
CA SER A 87 13.21 -15.97 -12.37
C SER A 87 13.46 -17.39 -12.86
N GLY A 88 12.43 -18.22 -12.93
CA GLY A 88 12.55 -19.57 -13.47
C GLY A 88 12.87 -19.67 -14.98
N LYS A 89 13.02 -18.51 -15.67
CA LYS A 89 13.38 -18.43 -17.08
C LYS A 89 14.81 -17.95 -17.32
N THR A 90 15.31 -17.09 -16.49
CA THR A 90 16.60 -16.39 -16.69
C THR A 90 17.56 -16.58 -15.53
N ASP A 91 17.15 -17.27 -14.46
CA ASP A 91 17.87 -17.41 -13.19
C ASP A 91 18.27 -16.05 -12.57
N ALA A 92 17.70 -14.96 -13.07
CA ALA A 92 17.96 -13.62 -12.54
C ALA A 92 17.35 -13.49 -11.15
N ILE A 93 18.17 -13.04 -10.22
CA ILE A 93 17.76 -12.76 -8.85
C ILE A 93 17.34 -11.30 -8.75
N THR A 94 16.22 -11.06 -8.13
CA THR A 94 15.71 -9.73 -7.81
C THR A 94 15.31 -9.70 -6.35
N VAL A 95 15.73 -8.67 -5.64
CA VAL A 95 15.22 -8.35 -4.30
C VAL A 95 14.31 -7.14 -4.42
N SER A 96 13.16 -7.19 -3.78
CA SER A 96 12.25 -6.05 -3.71
C SER A 96 11.77 -5.83 -2.29
N GLY A 97 11.56 -4.59 -1.92
CA GLY A 97 11.00 -4.24 -0.61
C GLY A 97 10.28 -2.90 -0.67
N ARG A 98 9.82 -2.45 0.47
CA ARG A 98 9.00 -1.24 0.58
C ARG A 98 9.61 -0.24 1.55
N ILE A 99 9.54 1.03 1.17
CA ILE A 99 9.85 2.15 2.05
C ILE A 99 8.54 2.90 2.28
N ARG A 100 8.26 3.28 3.53
CA ARG A 100 7.15 4.16 3.89
C ARG A 100 7.70 5.37 4.61
N SER A 101 7.29 6.56 4.18
CA SER A 101 7.65 7.82 4.83
C SER A 101 6.45 8.45 5.54
N SER A 102 6.72 9.29 6.52
CA SER A 102 5.69 10.09 7.22
C SER A 102 5.09 11.15 6.30
N ASP A 103 5.89 11.66 5.34
CA ASP A 103 5.50 12.63 4.34
C ASP A 103 6.25 12.37 3.04
N TYR A 104 5.93 13.12 1.96
CA TYR A 104 6.59 12.99 0.66
C TYR A 104 8.10 13.30 0.74
N ILE A 105 8.92 12.45 0.15
CA ILE A 105 10.35 12.64 -0.02
C ILE A 105 10.64 12.69 -1.52
N GLU A 106 11.40 13.69 -1.96
CA GLU A 106 11.89 13.78 -3.34
C GLU A 106 12.69 12.52 -3.70
N MET A 107 12.44 11.94 -4.88
CA MET A 107 13.06 10.68 -5.30
C MET A 107 14.59 10.71 -5.26
N ASN A 108 15.20 11.80 -5.77
CA ASN A 108 16.65 11.95 -5.77
C ASN A 108 17.25 12.01 -4.35
N ALA A 109 16.54 12.65 -3.43
CA ALA A 109 16.95 12.68 -2.03
C ALA A 109 16.81 11.29 -1.39
N LEU A 110 15.66 10.62 -1.61
CA LEU A 110 15.41 9.29 -1.07
C LEU A 110 16.46 8.28 -1.57
N GLU A 111 16.78 8.27 -2.85
CA GLU A 111 17.82 7.39 -3.42
C GLU A 111 19.18 7.63 -2.78
N SER A 112 19.53 8.88 -2.46
CA SER A 112 20.80 9.23 -1.84
C SER A 112 20.98 8.69 -0.43
N TYR A 113 19.90 8.32 0.26
CA TYR A 113 19.96 7.76 1.61
C TYR A 113 20.38 6.29 1.62
N PHE A 114 20.36 5.61 0.47
CA PHE A 114 20.59 4.18 0.38
C PHE A 114 21.92 3.85 -0.30
N SER A 115 22.55 2.81 0.20
CA SER A 115 23.74 2.19 -0.41
C SER A 115 23.68 0.67 -0.25
N LEU A 116 24.38 -0.02 -1.13
CA LEU A 116 24.54 -1.48 -1.08
C LEU A 116 25.99 -1.83 -0.81
N GLU A 117 26.21 -2.80 0.07
CA GLU A 117 27.50 -3.47 0.25
C GLU A 117 27.34 -4.94 -0.12
N SER A 118 28.25 -5.45 -0.95
CA SER A 118 28.30 -6.82 -1.41
C SER A 118 29.75 -7.28 -1.57
N ALA A 119 30.00 -8.57 -1.32
CA ALA A 119 31.31 -9.18 -1.57
C ALA A 119 31.63 -9.34 -3.06
N TYR A 120 30.62 -9.19 -3.93
CA TYR A 120 30.73 -9.34 -5.38
C TYR A 120 30.36 -8.01 -6.06
N GLU A 121 30.25 -8.01 -7.41
CA GLU A 121 29.89 -6.81 -8.17
C GLU A 121 28.61 -6.15 -7.61
N SER A 122 28.64 -4.81 -7.54
CA SER A 122 27.53 -4.05 -6.95
C SER A 122 26.30 -4.19 -7.82
N PRO A 123 25.22 -4.77 -7.29
CA PRO A 123 23.96 -4.87 -8.00
C PRO A 123 23.34 -3.48 -8.18
N LYS A 124 22.42 -3.35 -9.14
CA LYS A 124 21.70 -2.10 -9.36
C LYS A 124 20.61 -1.90 -8.32
N PHE A 125 20.59 -0.71 -7.73
CA PHE A 125 19.52 -0.28 -6.83
C PHE A 125 18.62 0.73 -7.55
N SER A 126 17.31 0.57 -7.39
CA SER A 126 16.32 1.52 -7.89
C SER A 126 15.17 1.66 -6.91
N ILE A 127 14.59 2.85 -6.87
CA ILE A 127 13.36 3.13 -6.10
C ILE A 127 12.31 3.65 -7.08
N GLU A 128 11.05 3.26 -6.88
CA GLU A 128 9.89 3.71 -7.62
C GLU A 128 8.78 4.11 -6.64
N GLU A 129 8.08 5.20 -6.91
CA GLU A 129 6.89 5.58 -6.15
C GLU A 129 5.78 4.55 -6.40
N SER A 130 5.21 4.01 -5.34
CA SER A 130 4.17 2.98 -5.41
C SER A 130 2.83 3.42 -4.79
N GLY A 131 2.76 4.63 -4.27
CA GLY A 131 1.57 5.24 -3.68
C GLY A 131 1.93 6.44 -2.80
N LYS A 132 0.93 7.07 -2.23
CA LYS A 132 1.16 8.23 -1.34
C LYS A 132 2.11 7.84 -0.20
N ASN A 133 3.27 8.50 -0.12
CA ASN A 133 4.31 8.27 0.88
C ASN A 133 4.78 6.80 0.94
N SER A 134 4.69 6.09 -0.17
CA SER A 134 5.06 4.68 -0.29
C SER A 134 5.89 4.45 -1.52
N TYR A 135 7.03 3.78 -1.35
CA TYR A 135 8.00 3.53 -2.41
C TYR A 135 8.36 2.06 -2.41
N THR A 136 8.64 1.54 -3.58
CA THR A 136 9.16 0.17 -3.75
C THR A 136 10.61 0.26 -4.19
N TYR A 137 11.52 -0.33 -3.43
CA TYR A 137 12.89 -0.49 -3.89
C TYR A 137 13.09 -1.85 -4.56
N ARG A 138 14.02 -1.88 -5.51
CA ARG A 138 14.48 -3.10 -6.17
C ARG A 138 15.99 -3.14 -6.24
N ILE A 139 16.54 -4.32 -5.99
CA ILE A 139 17.93 -4.65 -6.20
C ILE A 139 17.96 -5.65 -7.36
N LEU A 140 18.58 -5.27 -8.44
CA LEU A 140 18.61 -5.97 -9.72
C LEU A 140 20.04 -6.39 -10.09
N ASP A 141 20.16 -7.24 -11.11
CA ASP A 141 21.45 -7.70 -11.64
C ASP A 141 22.29 -8.41 -10.56
N ILE A 142 21.64 -9.17 -9.68
CA ILE A 142 22.29 -9.96 -8.65
C ILE A 142 22.76 -11.27 -9.27
N GLU A 143 24.08 -11.51 -9.25
CA GLU A 143 24.65 -12.78 -9.67
C GLU A 143 24.51 -13.85 -8.60
N GLN A 144 24.01 -15.02 -8.99
CA GLN A 144 23.99 -16.18 -8.12
C GLN A 144 25.37 -16.86 -8.11
N GLN A 145 25.97 -16.97 -6.93
CA GLN A 145 27.25 -17.67 -6.71
C GLN A 145 27.01 -19.15 -6.40
N ASP A 146 28.09 -19.93 -6.34
CA ASP A 146 27.99 -21.36 -5.97
C ASP A 146 27.55 -21.54 -4.51
N GLU A 147 28.02 -20.66 -3.63
CA GLU A 147 27.65 -20.59 -2.20
C GLU A 147 26.81 -19.38 -1.91
N ARG A 148 26.00 -19.45 -0.83
CA ARG A 148 25.21 -18.32 -0.37
C ARG A 148 26.08 -17.18 0.12
N TYR A 149 25.60 -15.95 -0.07
CA TYR A 149 26.26 -14.75 0.42
C TYR A 149 25.22 -13.69 0.81
N ASN A 150 25.68 -12.62 1.46
CA ASN A 150 24.81 -11.54 1.90
C ASN A 150 25.07 -10.27 1.08
N ILE A 151 23.99 -9.55 0.80
CA ILE A 151 24.00 -8.16 0.37
C ILE A 151 23.49 -7.35 1.55
N GLU A 152 24.21 -6.32 1.97
CA GLU A 152 23.77 -5.40 3.00
C GLU A 152 23.15 -4.15 2.34
N LEU A 153 21.88 -3.92 2.60
CA LEU A 153 21.18 -2.67 2.27
C LEU A 153 21.33 -1.72 3.45
N ILE A 154 22.01 -0.61 3.24
CA ILE A 154 22.30 0.39 4.27
C ILE A 154 21.51 1.66 3.95
N TRP A 155 20.97 2.33 4.97
CA TRP A 155 20.31 3.63 4.80
C TRP A 155 20.71 4.63 5.87
N ASN A 156 20.78 5.90 5.48
CA ASN A 156 21.13 7.00 6.36
C ASN A 156 20.49 8.32 5.87
N GLY A 157 19.42 8.73 6.51
CA GLY A 157 18.70 9.98 6.22
C GLY A 157 19.23 11.21 6.96
N ARG A 158 20.26 11.08 7.79
CA ARG A 158 20.72 12.16 8.71
C ARG A 158 21.22 13.42 8.01
N ALA A 159 21.67 13.31 6.76
CA ALA A 159 22.09 14.47 5.97
C ALA A 159 20.96 15.50 5.84
N ASP A 160 19.71 15.04 5.73
CA ASP A 160 18.50 15.88 5.61
C ASP A 160 17.70 15.94 6.93
N ARG A 161 18.39 15.78 8.06
CA ARG A 161 17.82 15.83 9.43
C ARG A 161 16.76 14.75 9.71
N ILE A 162 16.76 13.69 8.93
CA ILE A 162 15.92 12.52 9.17
C ILE A 162 16.69 11.57 10.09
N ASP A 163 16.20 11.37 11.32
CA ASP A 163 16.89 10.51 12.30
C ASP A 163 16.66 9.02 12.04
N GLN A 164 16.85 8.63 10.75
CA GLN A 164 16.78 7.25 10.32
C GLN A 164 18.12 6.78 9.80
N LYS A 165 18.67 5.77 10.47
CA LYS A 165 19.87 5.06 10.07
C LYS A 165 19.71 3.60 10.41
N GLY A 166 20.06 2.73 9.48
CA GLY A 166 20.04 1.29 9.71
C GLY A 166 20.66 0.52 8.58
N SER A 167 20.65 -0.77 8.72
CA SER A 167 21.04 -1.70 7.67
C SER A 167 20.23 -2.99 7.78
N GLN A 168 20.24 -3.75 6.70
CA GLN A 168 19.55 -5.01 6.59
C GLN A 168 20.36 -5.98 5.73
N GLU A 169 20.66 -7.14 6.31
CA GLU A 169 21.25 -8.25 5.56
C GLU A 169 20.18 -8.97 4.74
N ILE A 170 20.50 -9.21 3.48
CA ILE A 170 19.68 -9.93 2.51
C ILE A 170 20.46 -11.14 2.06
N VAL A 171 19.99 -12.33 2.43
CA VAL A 171 20.64 -13.59 2.06
C VAL A 171 20.30 -13.94 0.62
N ILE A 172 21.33 -14.09 -0.20
CA ILE A 172 21.22 -14.56 -1.59
C ILE A 172 21.58 -16.06 -1.60
N PRO A 173 20.67 -16.94 -2.00
CA PRO A 173 20.93 -18.38 -2.03
C PRO A 173 21.97 -18.72 -3.09
N GLY A 174 22.83 -19.66 -2.78
CA GLY A 174 23.78 -20.23 -3.74
C GLY A 174 23.09 -21.12 -4.78
N LYS A 175 23.76 -21.37 -5.91
CA LYS A 175 23.28 -22.32 -6.95
C LYS A 175 23.04 -23.73 -6.39
N ASN A 176 23.76 -24.02 -5.30
CA ASN A 176 23.73 -25.30 -4.65
C ASN A 176 22.69 -25.38 -3.52
N ASP A 177 22.02 -24.29 -3.17
CA ASP A 177 21.01 -24.23 -2.13
C ASP A 177 19.62 -24.60 -2.67
N PHE A 178 18.78 -25.08 -1.78
CA PHE A 178 17.35 -25.22 -2.04
C PHE A 178 16.59 -24.68 -0.84
N ASP A 179 16.16 -23.43 -0.97
CA ASP A 179 15.53 -22.67 0.09
C ASP A 179 14.12 -22.24 -0.34
N LEU A 180 13.23 -22.06 0.64
CA LEU A 180 11.99 -21.33 0.47
C LEU A 180 12.33 -19.82 0.56
N LEU A 181 11.98 -19.08 -0.47
CA LEU A 181 12.26 -17.64 -0.55
C LEU A 181 11.08 -16.79 -0.05
N ASN A 182 9.85 -17.21 -0.41
CA ASN A 182 8.64 -16.45 -0.09
C ASN A 182 7.43 -17.34 0.13
N VAL A 183 6.56 -16.87 1.01
CA VAL A 183 5.19 -17.34 1.13
C VAL A 183 4.26 -16.13 0.95
N VAL A 184 3.42 -16.16 -0.06
CA VAL A 184 2.52 -15.06 -0.41
C VAL A 184 1.08 -15.57 -0.44
N VAL A 185 0.19 -14.87 0.26
CA VAL A 185 -1.24 -15.15 0.20
C VAL A 185 -1.88 -14.24 -0.84
N GLU A 186 -2.42 -14.84 -1.90
CA GLU A 186 -3.17 -14.14 -2.94
C GLU A 186 -4.65 -14.17 -2.59
N GLN A 187 -5.21 -12.99 -2.27
CA GLN A 187 -6.58 -12.85 -1.76
C GLN A 187 -7.64 -12.63 -2.86
N GLY A 188 -7.25 -12.68 -4.13
CA GLY A 188 -8.12 -12.45 -5.29
C GLY A 188 -9.33 -13.40 -5.38
N VAL A 189 -9.97 -13.45 -6.54
CA VAL A 189 -11.11 -14.35 -6.82
C VAL A 189 -10.72 -15.80 -6.55
N ASP A 190 -9.54 -16.19 -7.01
CA ASP A 190 -8.95 -17.51 -6.78
C ASP A 190 -7.95 -17.39 -5.62
N GLN A 191 -8.45 -17.46 -4.38
CA GLN A 191 -7.61 -17.43 -3.19
C GLN A 191 -6.63 -18.59 -3.19
N HIS A 192 -5.34 -18.29 -3.03
CA HIS A 192 -4.32 -19.34 -2.93
C HIS A 192 -3.07 -18.84 -2.17
N ILE A 193 -2.27 -19.78 -1.72
CA ILE A 193 -0.96 -19.54 -1.14
C ILE A 193 0.08 -19.90 -2.20
N ARG A 194 0.97 -18.94 -2.53
CA ARG A 194 2.12 -19.16 -3.40
C ARG A 194 3.38 -19.28 -2.54
N MET A 195 4.14 -20.31 -2.80
CA MET A 195 5.45 -20.56 -2.21
C MET A 195 6.50 -20.49 -3.31
N ASP A 196 7.46 -19.59 -3.19
CA ASP A 196 8.53 -19.39 -4.15
C ASP A 196 9.84 -20.01 -3.60
N PHE A 197 10.45 -20.92 -4.33
CA PHE A 197 11.67 -21.60 -3.95
C PHE A 197 12.87 -21.08 -4.77
N SER A 198 14.09 -21.30 -4.25
CA SER A 198 15.34 -20.90 -4.91
C SER A 198 15.65 -21.69 -6.18
N ALA A 199 15.07 -22.87 -6.35
CA ALA A 199 15.22 -23.71 -7.53
C ALA A 199 13.90 -24.44 -7.85
N ALA A 200 13.81 -25.01 -9.07
CA ALA A 200 12.65 -25.76 -9.49
C ALA A 200 12.39 -26.99 -8.61
N VAL A 201 11.18 -27.08 -8.07
CA VAL A 201 10.73 -28.23 -7.27
C VAL A 201 10.64 -29.47 -8.15
N ASP A 202 11.01 -30.63 -7.61
CA ASP A 202 10.92 -31.90 -8.34
C ASP A 202 9.48 -32.13 -8.86
N PRO A 203 9.27 -32.18 -10.18
CA PRO A 203 7.94 -32.35 -10.74
C PRO A 203 7.34 -33.73 -10.42
N GLN A 204 8.17 -34.72 -10.09
CA GLN A 204 7.71 -36.10 -9.80
C GLN A 204 7.43 -36.32 -8.30
N GLN A 205 7.96 -35.48 -7.40
CA GLN A 205 7.74 -35.65 -5.98
C GLN A 205 6.27 -35.40 -5.62
N ASN A 206 5.64 -36.32 -4.90
CA ASN A 206 4.34 -36.05 -4.27
C ASN A 206 4.57 -35.11 -3.06
N LEU A 207 3.89 -33.98 -3.08
CA LEU A 207 3.96 -32.97 -2.02
C LEU A 207 2.87 -33.12 -0.95
N GLU A 208 1.94 -34.07 -1.09
CA GLU A 208 0.95 -34.37 -0.07
C GLU A 208 1.64 -34.85 1.22
N GLY A 209 1.30 -34.22 2.35
CA GLY A 209 1.95 -34.47 3.62
C GLY A 209 3.31 -33.78 3.81
N LEU A 210 3.89 -33.20 2.73
CA LEU A 210 5.07 -32.33 2.83
C LEU A 210 4.71 -30.85 2.90
N ILE A 211 3.57 -30.47 2.31
CA ILE A 211 3.01 -29.11 2.38
C ILE A 211 1.56 -29.24 2.78
N TYR A 212 1.19 -28.61 3.91
CA TYR A 212 -0.17 -28.69 4.43
C TYR A 212 -0.53 -27.51 5.32
N LEU A 213 -1.84 -27.27 5.47
CA LEU A 213 -2.38 -26.36 6.47
C LEU A 213 -2.79 -27.13 7.71
N SER A 214 -2.45 -26.65 8.90
CA SER A 214 -2.88 -27.26 10.16
C SER A 214 -4.41 -27.30 10.23
N ASN A 215 -4.97 -28.48 10.53
CA ASN A 215 -6.42 -28.71 10.67
C ASN A 215 -7.26 -28.47 9.40
N TYR A 216 -6.63 -28.43 8.20
CA TYR A 216 -7.36 -28.28 6.95
C TYR A 216 -6.76 -29.18 5.87
N SER A 217 -7.55 -30.13 5.36
CA SER A 217 -7.11 -31.12 4.38
C SER A 217 -7.73 -30.95 2.98
N ASN A 218 -8.64 -29.97 2.83
CA ASN A 218 -9.44 -29.85 1.62
C ASN A 218 -8.83 -28.83 0.64
N PHE A 219 -7.62 -29.10 0.17
CA PHE A 219 -6.87 -28.26 -0.77
C PHE A 219 -6.23 -29.10 -1.87
N ARG A 220 -5.77 -28.43 -2.91
CA ARG A 220 -4.95 -29.02 -3.98
C ARG A 220 -3.61 -28.28 -4.09
N LEU A 221 -2.55 -29.02 -4.43
CA LEU A 221 -1.24 -28.48 -4.72
C LEU A 221 -1.00 -28.46 -6.23
N ARG A 222 -0.37 -27.41 -6.73
CA ARG A 222 0.10 -27.27 -8.10
C ARG A 222 1.54 -26.81 -8.12
N LYS A 223 2.38 -27.47 -8.89
CA LYS A 223 3.78 -27.09 -9.12
C LYS A 223 3.93 -26.38 -10.46
N ALA A 224 4.77 -25.32 -10.49
CA ALA A 224 5.11 -24.60 -11.71
C ALA A 224 6.57 -24.08 -11.60
N GLY A 225 7.54 -24.88 -12.05
CA GLY A 225 8.95 -24.54 -11.92
C GLY A 225 9.38 -24.49 -10.45
N ASN A 226 9.86 -23.32 -10.03
CA ASN A 226 10.27 -23.05 -8.66
C ASN A 226 9.12 -22.57 -7.74
N GLN A 227 7.88 -22.66 -8.22
CA GLN A 227 6.70 -22.23 -7.46
C GLN A 227 5.80 -23.41 -7.13
N VAL A 228 5.24 -23.38 -5.92
CA VAL A 228 4.17 -24.27 -5.49
C VAL A 228 2.98 -23.42 -5.05
N PHE A 229 1.80 -23.81 -5.51
CA PHE A 229 0.54 -23.15 -5.20
C PHE A 229 -0.33 -24.09 -4.39
N LEU A 230 -0.86 -23.62 -3.27
CA LEU A 230 -1.87 -24.32 -2.49
C LEU A 230 -3.21 -23.61 -2.68
N TYR A 231 -4.18 -24.31 -3.26
CA TYR A 231 -5.52 -23.82 -3.50
C TYR A 231 -6.50 -24.48 -2.53
N PRO A 232 -7.06 -23.76 -1.56
CA PRO A 232 -8.18 -24.26 -0.78
C PRO A 232 -9.37 -24.57 -1.71
N GLN A 233 -10.09 -25.65 -1.48
CA GLN A 233 -11.29 -25.96 -2.29
C GLN A 233 -12.44 -24.99 -2.06
N THR A 234 -12.53 -24.45 -0.87
CA THR A 234 -13.44 -23.36 -0.52
C THR A 234 -12.64 -22.22 0.06
N ARG A 235 -13.10 -20.98 -0.15
CA ARG A 235 -12.44 -19.85 0.47
C ARG A 235 -12.38 -20.00 1.99
N ILE A 236 -11.22 -19.75 2.56
CA ILE A 236 -10.97 -19.78 3.98
C ILE A 236 -10.66 -18.38 4.50
N SER A 237 -10.91 -18.10 5.77
CA SER A 237 -10.63 -16.83 6.42
C SER A 237 -10.09 -17.04 7.84
N GLY A 238 -9.44 -16.03 8.38
CA GLY A 238 -8.79 -16.08 9.69
C GLY A 238 -7.31 -16.47 9.60
N GLU A 239 -6.73 -16.84 10.69
CA GLU A 239 -5.33 -17.25 10.78
C GLU A 239 -5.18 -18.74 10.53
N TRP A 240 -4.22 -19.09 9.69
CA TRP A 240 -3.90 -20.47 9.31
C TRP A 240 -2.40 -20.72 9.39
N GLU A 241 -2.02 -21.88 9.86
CA GLU A 241 -0.64 -22.31 9.92
C GLU A 241 -0.30 -23.18 8.70
N LEU A 242 0.61 -22.69 7.84
CA LEU A 242 1.19 -23.42 6.73
C LEU A 242 2.46 -24.12 7.19
N ASN A 243 2.56 -25.43 6.92
CA ASN A 243 3.72 -26.24 7.27
C ASN A 243 4.38 -26.77 6.01
N LEU A 244 5.72 -26.70 5.97
CA LEU A 244 6.59 -27.26 4.96
C LEU A 244 7.59 -28.20 5.63
N GLU A 245 7.61 -29.44 5.19
CA GLU A 245 8.52 -30.45 5.72
C GLU A 245 9.89 -30.40 5.01
N ALA A 246 10.95 -30.71 5.75
CA ALA A 246 12.34 -30.79 5.26
C ALA A 246 12.53 -31.73 4.06
N GLY A 247 11.60 -32.65 3.83
CA GLY A 247 11.64 -33.61 2.76
C GLY A 247 11.34 -33.09 1.37
N ILE A 248 10.88 -31.84 1.23
CA ILE A 248 10.65 -31.21 -0.08
C ILE A 248 11.99 -31.15 -0.83
N SER A 249 12.01 -31.55 -2.10
CA SER A 249 13.22 -31.61 -2.90
C SER A 249 13.11 -30.87 -4.24
N ASN A 250 14.23 -30.41 -4.75
CA ASN A 250 14.35 -29.86 -6.09
C ASN A 250 14.67 -30.96 -7.14
N GLN A 251 14.70 -30.58 -8.39
CA GLN A 251 15.03 -31.50 -9.52
C GLN A 251 16.42 -32.14 -9.40
N ALA A 252 17.36 -31.51 -8.71
CA ALA A 252 18.70 -32.04 -8.45
C ALA A 252 18.77 -32.98 -7.22
N GLY A 253 17.62 -33.25 -6.58
CA GLY A 253 17.52 -34.12 -5.40
C GLY A 253 17.93 -33.45 -4.08
N ARG A 254 18.15 -32.13 -4.06
CA ARG A 254 18.45 -31.39 -2.83
C ARG A 254 17.19 -31.12 -2.07
N LYS A 255 17.27 -31.25 -0.75
CA LYS A 255 16.13 -31.08 0.15
C LYS A 255 16.15 -29.70 0.81
N LEU A 256 14.97 -29.25 1.27
CA LEU A 256 14.77 -28.01 2.01
C LEU A 256 15.60 -27.94 3.32
N GLY A 257 15.94 -29.08 3.86
CA GLY A 257 16.85 -29.19 4.99
C GLY A 257 16.19 -29.14 6.37
N GLU A 258 15.22 -28.25 6.58
CA GLU A 258 14.49 -28.11 7.85
C GLU A 258 12.99 -27.91 7.63
N ASN A 259 12.22 -28.25 8.67
CA ASN A 259 10.80 -27.98 8.68
C ASN A 259 10.56 -26.50 8.95
N GLN A 260 9.60 -25.91 8.23
CA GLN A 260 9.22 -24.51 8.38
C GLN A 260 7.74 -24.36 8.59
N SER A 261 7.34 -23.40 9.41
CA SER A 261 5.94 -23.11 9.69
C SER A 261 5.69 -21.60 9.63
N PHE A 262 4.56 -21.20 9.02
CA PHE A 262 4.17 -19.81 8.79
C PHE A 262 2.73 -19.59 9.22
N THR A 263 2.50 -18.58 10.06
CA THR A 263 1.15 -18.09 10.34
C THR A 263 0.71 -17.14 9.23
N LEU A 264 -0.36 -17.48 8.54
CA LEU A 264 -0.89 -16.72 7.40
C LEU A 264 -2.27 -16.17 7.73
N ALA A 265 -2.47 -14.88 7.46
CA ALA A 265 -3.77 -14.25 7.53
C ALA A 265 -4.51 -14.41 6.19
N MET A 266 -5.67 -15.04 6.23
CA MET A 266 -6.55 -15.21 5.07
C MET A 266 -7.75 -14.29 5.24
N ASP A 267 -8.01 -13.42 4.24
CA ASP A 267 -9.09 -12.44 4.30
C ASP A 267 -10.40 -13.03 3.79
N ALA A 268 -11.48 -12.72 4.49
CA ALA A 268 -12.81 -12.84 3.94
C ALA A 268 -12.98 -11.86 2.77
N LEU A 269 -13.79 -12.21 1.77
CA LEU A 269 -14.17 -11.23 0.76
C LEU A 269 -14.93 -10.08 1.43
N PRO A 270 -14.60 -8.82 1.13
CA PRO A 270 -15.37 -7.70 1.62
C PRO A 270 -16.83 -7.82 1.15
N PRO A 271 -17.79 -7.36 1.95
CA PRO A 271 -19.18 -7.30 1.52
C PRO A 271 -19.29 -6.41 0.27
N GLU A 272 -19.89 -6.94 -0.78
CA GLU A 272 -20.07 -6.22 -2.06
C GLU A 272 -21.44 -6.52 -2.64
N VAL A 273 -22.06 -5.50 -3.23
CA VAL A 273 -23.23 -5.65 -4.10
C VAL A 273 -22.94 -4.97 -5.42
N GLN A 274 -23.03 -5.72 -6.50
CA GLN A 274 -22.80 -5.21 -7.84
C GLN A 274 -23.95 -5.57 -8.77
N PHE A 275 -24.51 -4.58 -9.46
CA PHE A 275 -25.42 -4.85 -10.55
C PHE A 275 -24.67 -5.43 -11.75
N LEU A 276 -25.18 -6.52 -12.33
CA LEU A 276 -24.55 -7.20 -13.47
C LEU A 276 -24.93 -6.59 -14.82
N SER A 277 -25.91 -5.69 -14.84
CA SER A 277 -26.31 -4.95 -16.04
C SER A 277 -25.85 -3.51 -15.95
N SER A 278 -25.14 -3.04 -16.97
CA SER A 278 -24.84 -1.62 -17.18
C SER A 278 -25.89 -1.04 -18.15
N GLY A 279 -26.69 -0.09 -17.70
CA GLY A 279 -27.66 0.62 -18.54
C GLY A 279 -28.80 1.24 -17.76
N TYR A 280 -29.38 2.29 -18.33
CA TYR A 280 -30.49 3.04 -17.73
C TYR A 280 -31.86 2.51 -18.16
N ILE A 281 -31.90 1.52 -19.04
CA ILE A 281 -33.15 1.00 -19.64
C ILE A 281 -33.17 -0.52 -19.47
N LEU A 282 -34.20 -1.04 -18.83
CA LEU A 282 -34.49 -2.47 -18.77
C LEU A 282 -35.46 -2.82 -19.92
N PRO A 283 -35.09 -3.71 -20.83
CA PRO A 283 -35.99 -4.14 -21.90
C PRO A 283 -37.20 -4.89 -21.32
N ASN A 284 -38.39 -4.57 -21.81
CA ASN A 284 -39.64 -5.16 -21.36
C ASN A 284 -40.04 -6.38 -22.22
N SER A 285 -39.13 -7.31 -22.41
CA SER A 285 -39.39 -8.46 -23.29
C SER A 285 -40.00 -9.69 -22.62
N GLU A 286 -39.61 -9.98 -21.34
CA GLU A 286 -40.12 -11.17 -20.61
C GLU A 286 -40.19 -10.93 -19.08
N GLY A 287 -40.39 -9.70 -18.66
CA GLY A 287 -40.36 -9.27 -17.27
C GLY A 287 -39.16 -8.37 -16.99
N LEU A 288 -39.27 -7.56 -15.94
CA LEU A 288 -38.19 -6.67 -15.51
C LEU A 288 -37.30 -7.42 -14.53
N PHE A 289 -36.16 -7.87 -15.01
CA PHE A 289 -35.13 -8.49 -14.18
C PHE A 289 -33.95 -7.55 -13.99
N LEU A 290 -33.53 -7.38 -12.75
CA LEU A 290 -32.33 -6.62 -12.38
C LEU A 290 -31.35 -7.58 -11.72
N PRO A 291 -30.47 -8.23 -12.50
CA PRO A 291 -29.52 -9.18 -11.96
C PRO A 291 -28.43 -8.43 -11.18
N PHE A 292 -28.13 -8.91 -9.99
CA PHE A 292 -27.04 -8.41 -9.17
C PHE A 292 -26.26 -9.58 -8.56
N ARG A 293 -25.00 -9.30 -8.20
CA ARG A 293 -24.13 -10.19 -7.44
C ARG A 293 -23.98 -9.64 -6.04
N ALA A 294 -24.21 -10.46 -5.03
CA ALA A 294 -23.92 -10.16 -3.64
C ALA A 294 -22.81 -11.09 -3.15
N VAL A 295 -21.81 -10.54 -2.49
CA VAL A 295 -20.66 -11.26 -1.96
C VAL A 295 -20.57 -10.98 -0.46
N SER A 296 -20.36 -12.03 0.35
CA SER A 296 -20.20 -11.96 1.82
C SER A 296 -21.35 -11.23 2.55
N LEU A 297 -22.54 -11.23 1.99
CA LEU A 297 -23.74 -10.61 2.56
C LEU A 297 -24.80 -11.68 2.87
N LYS A 298 -25.45 -11.57 4.04
CA LYS A 298 -26.58 -12.43 4.43
C LYS A 298 -27.90 -11.99 3.82
N ALA A 299 -28.02 -10.69 3.57
CA ALA A 299 -29.20 -10.07 3.01
C ALA A 299 -28.83 -8.75 2.32
N VAL A 300 -29.66 -8.34 1.36
CA VAL A 300 -29.56 -7.05 0.67
C VAL A 300 -30.95 -6.42 0.69
N ASP A 301 -31.04 -5.19 1.16
CA ASP A 301 -32.27 -4.41 1.10
C ASP A 301 -32.34 -3.67 -0.23
N LEU A 302 -33.44 -3.88 -0.98
CA LEU A 302 -33.70 -3.23 -2.25
C LEU A 302 -34.81 -2.19 -2.10
N TYR A 303 -34.50 -0.94 -2.35
CA TYR A 303 -35.47 0.15 -2.39
C TYR A 303 -35.82 0.50 -3.83
N VAL A 304 -37.09 0.38 -4.20
CA VAL A 304 -37.57 0.71 -5.53
C VAL A 304 -38.46 1.96 -5.44
N TYR A 305 -38.09 3.02 -6.13
CA TYR A 305 -38.82 4.26 -6.17
C TYR A 305 -39.46 4.48 -7.54
N LYS A 306 -40.77 4.82 -7.58
CA LYS A 306 -41.46 5.24 -8.80
C LYS A 306 -41.27 6.74 -9.00
N VAL A 307 -40.62 7.12 -10.09
CA VAL A 307 -40.54 8.51 -10.54
C VAL A 307 -41.72 8.80 -11.45
N PHE A 308 -42.56 9.77 -11.07
CA PHE A 308 -43.70 10.19 -11.88
C PHE A 308 -43.23 11.06 -13.05
N SER A 309 -43.96 11.04 -14.16
CA SER A 309 -43.61 11.74 -15.41
C SER A 309 -43.33 13.24 -15.25
N ASN A 310 -44.04 13.90 -14.32
CA ASN A 310 -43.83 15.31 -14.01
C ASN A 310 -42.53 15.61 -13.25
N ASN A 311 -41.90 14.62 -12.66
CA ASN A 311 -40.66 14.76 -11.88
C ASN A 311 -39.42 14.21 -12.61
N ILE A 312 -39.58 13.62 -13.78
CA ILE A 312 -38.47 13.05 -14.57
C ILE A 312 -37.35 14.09 -14.86
N PRO A 313 -37.64 15.32 -15.27
CA PRO A 313 -36.61 16.32 -15.53
C PRO A 313 -35.77 16.64 -14.28
N GLN A 314 -36.42 16.78 -13.11
CA GLN A 314 -35.73 17.05 -11.85
C GLN A 314 -34.87 15.84 -11.36
N PHE A 315 -35.38 14.64 -11.56
CA PHE A 315 -34.65 13.40 -11.25
C PHE A 315 -33.40 13.26 -12.10
N LEU A 316 -33.49 13.52 -13.41
CA LEU A 316 -32.33 13.44 -14.31
C LEU A 316 -31.30 14.54 -14.02
N GLN A 317 -31.73 15.75 -13.68
CA GLN A 317 -30.80 16.83 -13.30
C GLN A 317 -29.97 16.51 -12.05
N ARG A 318 -30.55 15.84 -11.06
CA ARG A 318 -29.84 15.44 -9.82
C ARG A 318 -28.89 14.28 -10.00
N ASN A 319 -29.19 13.35 -10.90
CA ASN A 319 -28.43 12.10 -11.03
C ASN A 319 -27.34 12.11 -12.11
N VAL A 320 -27.36 13.09 -13.03
CA VAL A 320 -26.30 13.22 -14.05
C VAL A 320 -25.01 13.87 -13.49
N GLY A 321 -25.10 14.51 -12.30
CA GLY A 321 -23.94 15.13 -11.63
C GLY A 321 -23.23 14.25 -10.58
N ASN A 322 -23.83 13.14 -10.15
CA ASN A 322 -23.30 12.31 -9.06
C ASN A 322 -23.13 10.84 -9.49
N SER A 323 -22.39 10.58 -10.56
CA SER A 323 -21.95 9.22 -10.90
C SER A 323 -20.63 8.86 -10.21
N THR A 324 -20.58 8.97 -8.89
CA THR A 324 -19.51 8.39 -8.07
C THR A 324 -20.13 7.65 -6.91
N TYR A 325 -20.60 6.44 -7.20
CA TYR A 325 -20.71 5.41 -6.18
C TYR A 325 -19.56 4.45 -6.39
N SER A 326 -18.47 4.66 -5.65
CA SER A 326 -17.46 3.65 -5.34
C SER A 326 -17.93 2.81 -4.17
#